data_6ff3d737d99fbea28607f4f7b4166b6e
#
_entry.id   6ff3d737d99fbea28607f4f7b4166b6e
#
_cell.length_a   1.000
_cell.length_b   1.000
_cell.length_c   1.000
_cell.angle_alpha   90.00
_cell.angle_beta   90.00
_cell.angle_gamma   90.00
#
_symmetry.space_group_name_H-M   'P 1'
#
loop_
_entity.id
_entity.type
_entity.pdbx_description
1 polymer ?
#
loop_
_entity_poly.entity_id
_entity_poly.type
_entity_poly.pdbx_seq_one_letter_code
_entity_poly.pdbx_strand_id
1 'polypeptide(L)'
;DYASTYDQGYSSTYATFAPAWSTYNGHDVISSITQYGKDEKSGVENINNSAYRYTYNVSGQFDYQNTFNEDHNVFAMVLANAWQTQRSGHYHRTTNANLGFQASYNYQHKYYADFSAAMPYSTKLPEGNRAAFSPTVTLGWNLAKEDFMENSIFDNLMLTASAGIINQDLDITTSDNEDGYFLYKPVVQPGGWYSWGDNGGLSATEFQRGDGSAMTFVKRKEFTAGLRGSMWNRQLTFDFNFFTSKMEGGLARTSSLYPNTGGLSVIIHYSLCKLQ
;
A
#
# COMPACT_ATOMS: atom_id res chain seq x y z
N ASP A 1 -9.89 -11.80 -9.11
CA ASP A 1 -10.92 -11.98 -8.08
C ASP A 1 -12.21 -11.30 -8.51
N TYR A 2 -13.30 -12.01 -8.43
CA TYR A 2 -14.63 -11.48 -8.68
C TYR A 2 -15.47 -11.69 -7.43
N ALA A 3 -16.02 -10.62 -6.87
CA ALA A 3 -16.98 -10.66 -5.79
C ALA A 3 -18.25 -9.94 -6.26
N SER A 4 -19.40 -10.57 -6.18
CA SER A 4 -20.70 -9.93 -6.39
C SER A 4 -21.57 -10.13 -5.15
N THR A 5 -22.21 -9.06 -4.72
CA THR A 5 -23.24 -9.12 -3.70
C THR A 5 -24.60 -9.05 -4.40
N TYR A 6 -25.40 -10.07 -4.21
CA TYR A 6 -26.78 -10.13 -4.69
C TYR A 6 -27.69 -9.72 -3.55
N ASP A 7 -28.36 -8.59 -3.69
CA ASP A 7 -29.36 -8.11 -2.74
C ASP A 7 -30.75 -8.30 -3.31
N GLN A 8 -31.55 -9.12 -2.64
CA GLN A 8 -32.96 -9.27 -2.92
C GLN A 8 -33.75 -8.48 -1.89
N GLY A 9 -34.32 -7.39 -2.31
CA GLY A 9 -35.17 -6.54 -1.48
C GLY A 9 -36.67 -6.76 -1.77
N TYR A 10 -37.44 -6.84 -0.72
CA TYR A 10 -38.90 -6.82 -0.84
C TYR A 10 -39.41 -5.51 -0.27
N SER A 11 -40.16 -4.76 -1.07
CA SER A 11 -40.91 -3.58 -0.62
C SER A 11 -42.38 -3.99 -0.45
N SER A 12 -42.94 -3.73 0.71
CA SER A 12 -44.37 -3.92 0.97
C SER A 12 -45.00 -2.57 1.25
N THR A 13 -45.99 -2.21 0.46
CA THR A 13 -46.90 -1.11 0.73
C THR A 13 -48.21 -1.66 1.26
N TYR A 14 -48.71 -1.05 2.32
CA TYR A 14 -49.96 -1.46 2.92
C TYR A 14 -51.01 -0.40 2.68
N ALA A 15 -52.26 -0.85 2.41
CA ALA A 15 -53.36 0.05 2.35
C ALA A 15 -53.60 0.73 3.71
N THR A 16 -53.90 1.98 3.69
CA THR A 16 -54.32 2.72 4.87
C THR A 16 -55.84 2.99 4.79
N PHE A 17 -56.49 2.95 5.94
CA PHE A 17 -57.93 3.14 6.03
C PHE A 17 -58.20 4.39 6.88
N ALA A 18 -58.95 5.32 6.33
CA ALA A 18 -59.38 6.51 7.06
C ALA A 18 -60.91 6.47 7.29
N PRO A 19 -61.36 6.60 8.54
CA PRO A 19 -62.76 6.68 8.84
C PRO A 19 -63.33 8.08 8.50
N ALA A 20 -64.50 8.13 7.89
CA ALA A 20 -65.30 9.30 7.84
C ALA A 20 -66.29 9.29 9.01
N TRP A 21 -66.35 10.37 9.76
CA TRP A 21 -67.18 10.50 10.95
C TRP A 21 -68.46 11.23 10.62
N SER A 22 -69.54 10.82 11.21
CA SER A 22 -70.83 11.53 11.20
C SER A 22 -71.46 11.48 12.59
N THR A 23 -72.32 12.43 12.89
CA THR A 23 -73.03 12.48 14.17
C THR A 23 -74.44 11.84 13.99
N TYR A 24 -74.74 10.84 14.79
CA TYR A 24 -76.04 10.21 14.85
C TYR A 24 -76.53 10.18 16.31
N ASN A 25 -77.73 10.73 16.59
CA ASN A 25 -78.30 10.88 17.94
C ASN A 25 -77.33 11.54 18.95
N GLY A 26 -76.52 12.51 18.52
CA GLY A 26 -75.59 13.23 19.37
C GLY A 26 -74.29 12.47 19.68
N HIS A 27 -74.05 11.35 19.05
CA HIS A 27 -72.81 10.53 19.15
C HIS A 27 -72.09 10.51 17.82
N ASP A 28 -70.75 10.56 17.87
CA ASP A 28 -69.93 10.42 16.68
C ASP A 28 -69.87 8.95 16.29
N VAL A 29 -70.23 8.67 15.05
CA VAL A 29 -70.20 7.32 14.47
C VAL A 29 -69.40 7.30 13.17
N ILE A 30 -68.74 6.20 12.89
CA ILE A 30 -68.02 6.02 11.62
C ILE A 30 -69.06 5.77 10.55
N SER A 31 -69.23 6.68 9.61
CA SER A 31 -70.18 6.59 8.51
C SER A 31 -69.67 5.80 7.33
N SER A 32 -68.39 5.84 7.09
CA SER A 32 -67.73 5.04 6.05
C SER A 32 -66.22 4.91 6.35
N ILE A 33 -65.62 3.89 5.77
CA ILE A 33 -64.17 3.71 5.81
C ILE A 33 -63.66 3.78 4.37
N THR A 34 -62.77 4.73 4.09
CA THR A 34 -62.17 4.90 2.79
C THR A 34 -60.80 4.25 2.81
N GLN A 35 -60.54 3.37 1.88
CA GLN A 35 -59.24 2.74 1.69
C GLN A 35 -58.38 3.64 0.79
N TYR A 36 -57.18 3.91 1.23
CA TYR A 36 -56.13 4.60 0.46
C TYR A 36 -54.96 3.64 0.19
N GLY A 37 -54.62 3.54 -1.08
CA GLY A 37 -53.59 2.60 -1.53
C GLY A 37 -54.08 1.16 -1.64
N LYS A 38 -53.11 0.29 -1.88
CA LYS A 38 -53.35 -1.18 -1.96
C LYS A 38 -52.21 -1.87 -1.24
N ASP A 39 -52.51 -3.08 -0.74
CA ASP A 39 -51.50 -4.00 -0.27
C ASP A 39 -50.76 -4.54 -1.50
N GLU A 40 -49.54 -4.02 -1.71
CA GLU A 40 -48.65 -4.46 -2.78
C GLU A 40 -47.35 -4.95 -2.21
N LYS A 41 -46.91 -6.10 -2.69
CA LYS A 41 -45.62 -6.65 -2.40
C LYS A 41 -44.82 -6.67 -3.70
N SER A 42 -43.86 -5.77 -3.83
CA SER A 42 -42.95 -5.77 -4.99
C SER A 42 -41.59 -6.34 -4.56
N GLY A 43 -41.14 -7.34 -5.28
CA GLY A 43 -39.76 -7.81 -5.18
C GLY A 43 -38.89 -6.98 -6.14
N VAL A 44 -37.82 -6.44 -5.63
CA VAL A 44 -36.79 -5.80 -6.44
C VAL A 44 -35.54 -6.64 -6.32
N GLU A 45 -35.14 -7.22 -7.44
CA GLU A 45 -33.87 -7.90 -7.56
C GLU A 45 -32.86 -6.92 -8.11
N ASN A 46 -31.94 -6.48 -7.26
CA ASN A 46 -30.84 -5.63 -7.68
C ASN A 46 -29.53 -6.37 -7.42
N ILE A 47 -28.72 -6.52 -8.46
CA ILE A 47 -27.33 -6.85 -8.29
C ILE A 47 -26.62 -5.54 -7.90
N ASN A 48 -26.65 -5.23 -6.62
CA ASN A 48 -25.91 -4.12 -6.06
C ASN A 48 -24.51 -4.59 -5.68
N ASN A 49 -23.50 -3.74 -5.87
CA ASN A 49 -22.13 -4.00 -5.48
C ASN A 49 -21.47 -5.20 -6.19
N SER A 50 -21.64 -5.36 -7.50
CA SER A 50 -20.71 -6.20 -8.22
C SER A 50 -19.34 -5.54 -8.23
N ALA A 51 -18.42 -6.08 -7.43
CA ALA A 51 -17.05 -5.63 -7.38
C ALA A 51 -16.16 -6.64 -8.10
N TYR A 52 -15.36 -6.16 -9.01
CA TYR A 52 -14.32 -6.99 -9.64
C TYR A 52 -12.94 -6.36 -9.46
N ARG A 53 -11.96 -7.22 -9.36
CA ARG A 53 -10.55 -6.85 -9.35
C ARG A 53 -9.81 -7.75 -10.33
N TYR A 54 -9.26 -7.15 -11.38
CA TYR A 54 -8.37 -7.82 -12.31
C TYR A 54 -6.92 -7.44 -11.98
N THR A 55 -6.08 -8.44 -11.83
CA THR A 55 -4.64 -8.24 -11.67
C THR A 55 -3.93 -9.04 -12.75
N TYR A 56 -3.19 -8.36 -13.59
CA TYR A 56 -2.30 -8.96 -14.58
C TYR A 56 -0.88 -8.85 -14.04
N ASN A 57 -0.18 -9.96 -14.02
CA ASN A 57 1.23 -10.01 -13.64
C ASN A 57 2.01 -10.68 -14.76
N VAL A 58 3.10 -10.05 -15.17
CA VAL A 58 4.05 -10.59 -16.13
C VAL A 58 5.42 -10.51 -15.51
N SER A 59 6.15 -11.62 -15.50
CA SER A 59 7.51 -11.68 -14.99
C SER A 59 8.39 -12.49 -15.93
N GLY A 60 9.65 -12.09 -16.02
CA GLY A 60 10.69 -12.80 -16.74
C GLY A 60 11.98 -12.72 -15.96
N GLN A 61 12.73 -13.81 -15.97
CA GLN A 61 13.99 -13.93 -15.25
C GLN A 61 15.02 -14.62 -16.14
N PHE A 62 16.24 -14.15 -16.05
CA PHE A 62 17.41 -14.78 -16.66
C PHE A 62 18.49 -14.94 -15.61
N ASP A 63 19.00 -16.16 -15.47
CA ASP A 63 20.01 -16.53 -14.50
C ASP A 63 21.25 -17.05 -15.22
N TYR A 64 22.40 -16.70 -14.69
CA TYR A 64 23.70 -17.21 -15.08
C TYR A 64 24.46 -17.69 -13.86
N GLN A 65 24.96 -18.89 -13.90
CA GLN A 65 25.81 -19.44 -12.84
C GLN A 65 27.01 -20.20 -13.45
N ASN A 66 28.19 -19.91 -12.93
CA ASN A 66 29.38 -20.62 -13.34
C ASN A 66 30.43 -20.66 -12.22
N THR A 67 31.29 -21.67 -12.29
CA THR A 67 32.46 -21.82 -11.41
C THR A 67 33.71 -21.82 -12.27
N PHE A 68 34.62 -20.90 -12.02
CA PHE A 68 35.91 -20.79 -12.72
C PHE A 68 37.03 -21.27 -11.81
N ASN A 69 37.95 -22.03 -12.36
CA ASN A 69 39.16 -22.54 -11.68
C ASN A 69 38.84 -23.19 -10.31
N GLU A 70 37.67 -23.86 -10.19
CA GLU A 70 37.18 -24.52 -8.97
C GLU A 70 36.96 -23.62 -7.75
N ASP A 71 37.56 -22.43 -7.71
CA ASP A 71 37.59 -21.52 -6.56
C ASP A 71 36.63 -20.31 -6.70
N HIS A 72 36.33 -19.91 -7.93
CA HIS A 72 35.60 -18.69 -8.20
C HIS A 72 34.16 -19.00 -8.62
N ASN A 73 33.21 -18.81 -7.74
CA ASN A 73 31.80 -19.01 -8.05
C ASN A 73 31.15 -17.69 -8.34
N VAL A 74 30.49 -17.59 -9.48
CA VAL A 74 29.78 -16.41 -9.96
C VAL A 74 28.32 -16.75 -10.20
N PHE A 75 27.44 -15.93 -9.71
CA PHE A 75 26.02 -15.95 -10.01
C PHE A 75 25.58 -14.56 -10.44
N ALA A 76 24.78 -14.48 -11.50
CA ALA A 76 24.17 -13.24 -11.92
C ALA A 76 22.71 -13.50 -12.32
N MET A 77 21.82 -12.58 -11.96
CA MET A 77 20.40 -12.66 -12.26
C MET A 77 19.87 -11.30 -12.72
N VAL A 78 19.02 -11.31 -13.73
CA VAL A 78 18.20 -10.18 -14.12
C VAL A 78 16.75 -10.60 -14.05
N LEU A 79 15.94 -9.82 -13.35
CA LEU A 79 14.51 -10.04 -13.18
C LEU A 79 13.73 -8.81 -13.67
N ALA A 80 12.75 -9.03 -14.52
CA ALA A 80 11.76 -8.00 -14.85
C ALA A 80 10.38 -8.49 -14.42
N ASN A 81 9.66 -7.65 -13.69
CA ASN A 81 8.30 -7.92 -13.25
C ASN A 81 7.44 -6.67 -13.44
N ALA A 82 6.24 -6.86 -13.96
CA ALA A 82 5.25 -5.79 -14.06
C ALA A 82 3.87 -6.33 -13.69
N TRP A 83 3.13 -5.56 -12.91
CA TRP A 83 1.75 -5.89 -12.61
C TRP A 83 0.83 -4.68 -12.72
N GLN A 84 -0.40 -4.94 -13.10
CA GLN A 84 -1.44 -3.94 -13.23
C GLN A 84 -2.71 -4.44 -12.58
N THR A 85 -3.30 -3.61 -11.74
CA THR A 85 -4.58 -3.89 -11.09
C THR A 85 -5.64 -2.89 -11.53
N GLN A 86 -6.82 -3.39 -11.88
CA GLN A 86 -8.02 -2.61 -12.14
C GLN A 86 -9.14 -3.09 -11.23
N ARG A 87 -9.85 -2.15 -10.61
CA ARG A 87 -11.02 -2.42 -9.74
C ARG A 87 -12.27 -1.80 -10.34
N SER A 88 -13.43 -2.42 -10.08
CA SER A 88 -14.73 -1.83 -10.38
C SER A 88 -14.93 -0.53 -9.61
N GLY A 89 -15.63 0.41 -10.20
CA GLY A 89 -15.87 1.73 -9.59
C GLY A 89 -14.68 2.68 -9.63
N HIS A 90 -13.49 2.22 -10.10
CA HIS A 90 -12.30 3.05 -10.27
C HIS A 90 -11.97 3.19 -11.75
N TYR A 91 -11.87 4.43 -12.21
CA TYR A 91 -11.45 4.74 -13.58
C TYR A 91 -9.99 4.38 -13.83
N HIS A 92 -9.19 4.35 -12.78
CA HIS A 92 -7.74 4.26 -12.85
C HIS A 92 -7.25 2.83 -12.70
N ARG A 93 -6.12 2.56 -13.35
CA ARG A 93 -5.34 1.34 -13.18
C ARG A 93 -4.10 1.66 -12.36
N THR A 94 -3.83 0.84 -11.35
CA THR A 94 -2.57 0.90 -10.63
C THR A 94 -1.57 -0.01 -11.33
N THR A 95 -0.47 0.56 -11.78
CA THR A 95 0.59 -0.18 -12.48
C THR A 95 1.89 -0.01 -11.72
N ASN A 96 2.52 -1.13 -11.42
CA ASN A 96 3.85 -1.19 -10.86
C ASN A 96 4.72 -2.06 -11.74
N ALA A 97 5.97 -1.70 -11.88
CA ALA A 97 6.99 -2.49 -12.55
C ALA A 97 8.27 -2.48 -11.71
N ASN A 98 9.05 -3.51 -11.84
CA ASN A 98 10.34 -3.61 -11.19
C ASN A 98 11.34 -4.30 -12.11
N LEU A 99 12.49 -3.69 -12.26
CA LEU A 99 13.65 -4.32 -12.87
C LEU A 99 14.65 -4.60 -11.76
N GLY A 100 14.99 -5.86 -11.58
CA GLY A 100 15.93 -6.33 -10.57
C GLY A 100 17.21 -6.85 -11.21
N PHE A 101 18.32 -6.62 -10.57
CA PHE A 101 19.62 -7.18 -10.89
C PHE A 101 20.28 -7.72 -9.62
N GLN A 102 20.89 -8.88 -9.70
CA GLN A 102 21.71 -9.44 -8.64
C GLN A 102 22.98 -10.04 -9.23
N ALA A 103 24.09 -9.80 -8.57
CA ALA A 103 25.36 -10.44 -8.84
C ALA A 103 25.97 -10.91 -7.53
N SER A 104 26.30 -12.19 -7.47
CA SER A 104 26.93 -12.81 -6.30
C SER A 104 28.24 -13.43 -6.72
N TYR A 105 29.24 -13.22 -5.92
CA TYR A 105 30.57 -13.79 -6.10
C TYR A 105 31.06 -14.40 -4.80
N ASN A 106 31.60 -15.59 -4.86
CA ASN A 106 32.36 -16.14 -3.75
C ASN A 106 33.69 -16.75 -4.22
N TYR A 107 34.71 -16.53 -3.38
CA TYR A 107 36.03 -17.06 -3.57
C TYR A 107 36.31 -18.13 -2.52
N GLN A 108 36.61 -19.36 -2.95
CA GLN A 108 36.92 -20.55 -2.12
C GLN A 108 35.90 -20.81 -1.01
N HIS A 109 34.66 -20.32 -1.15
CA HIS A 109 33.67 -20.30 -0.08
C HIS A 109 34.16 -19.65 1.24
N LYS A 110 35.21 -18.81 1.16
CA LYS A 110 35.75 -18.02 2.26
C LYS A 110 35.17 -16.59 2.23
N TYR A 111 35.23 -15.96 1.07
CA TYR A 111 34.80 -14.55 0.88
C TYR A 111 33.59 -14.50 -0.02
N TYR A 112 32.60 -13.74 0.37
CA TYR A 112 31.34 -13.54 -0.34
C TYR A 112 31.11 -12.05 -0.59
N ALA A 113 30.69 -11.73 -1.78
CA ALA A 113 30.27 -10.38 -2.14
C ALA A 113 29.01 -10.46 -3.00
N ASP A 114 27.94 -9.86 -2.54
CA ASP A 114 26.67 -9.78 -3.24
C ASP A 114 26.33 -8.31 -3.52
N PHE A 115 25.95 -8.05 -4.75
CA PHE A 115 25.38 -6.79 -5.15
C PHE A 115 23.99 -7.03 -5.71
N SER A 116 23.00 -6.34 -5.18
CA SER A 116 21.65 -6.34 -5.76
C SER A 116 21.18 -4.91 -5.99
N ALA A 117 20.42 -4.72 -7.04
CA ALA A 117 19.82 -3.44 -7.35
C ALA A 117 18.41 -3.67 -7.88
N ALA A 118 17.47 -2.83 -7.47
CA ALA A 118 16.12 -2.82 -7.97
C ALA A 118 15.76 -1.41 -8.48
N MET A 119 15.01 -1.37 -9.57
CA MET A 119 14.43 -0.14 -10.11
C MET A 119 12.90 -0.24 -10.09
N PRO A 120 12.26 0.05 -8.93
CA PRO A 120 10.82 0.09 -8.85
C PRO A 120 10.24 1.26 -9.65
N TYR A 121 9.12 1.00 -10.30
CA TYR A 121 8.29 1.98 -10.98
C TYR A 121 6.87 1.93 -10.43
N SER A 122 6.28 3.08 -10.07
CA SER A 122 4.93 3.16 -9.53
C SER A 122 4.14 4.33 -10.10
N THR A 123 2.91 4.06 -10.54
CA THR A 123 1.97 5.09 -11.00
C THR A 123 1.30 5.88 -9.87
N LYS A 124 1.53 5.50 -8.62
CA LYS A 124 1.08 6.27 -7.45
C LYS A 124 1.80 7.61 -7.32
N LEU A 125 2.95 7.74 -7.96
CA LEU A 125 3.81 8.92 -7.90
C LEU A 125 3.64 9.85 -9.13
N PRO A 126 3.96 11.14 -8.98
CA PRO A 126 3.89 12.09 -10.08
C PRO A 126 4.87 11.76 -11.20
N GLU A 127 4.57 12.24 -12.39
CA GLU A 127 5.49 12.12 -13.53
C GLU A 127 6.85 12.75 -13.19
N GLY A 128 7.91 12.04 -13.50
CA GLY A 128 9.28 12.40 -13.13
C GLY A 128 9.81 11.72 -11.85
N ASN A 129 8.92 11.30 -10.93
CA ASN A 129 9.31 10.63 -9.67
C ASN A 129 8.86 9.16 -9.60
N ARG A 130 8.38 8.60 -10.71
CA ARG A 130 7.79 7.24 -10.76
C ARG A 130 8.81 6.11 -10.71
N ALA A 131 10.09 6.39 -10.88
CA ALA A 131 11.16 5.40 -10.84
C ALA A 131 12.18 5.79 -9.75
N ALA A 132 12.77 4.78 -9.13
CA ALA A 132 13.83 4.97 -8.14
C ALA A 132 14.88 3.86 -8.29
N PHE A 133 16.04 4.06 -7.68
CA PHE A 133 17.12 3.09 -7.67
C PHE A 133 17.37 2.61 -6.24
N SER A 134 17.33 1.30 -6.04
CA SER A 134 17.42 0.62 -4.74
C SER A 134 18.61 -0.34 -4.72
N PRO A 135 19.84 0.13 -4.50
CA PRO A 135 21.02 -0.72 -4.42
C PRO A 135 21.17 -1.32 -3.02
N THR A 136 21.72 -2.54 -2.97
CA THR A 136 22.15 -3.21 -1.75
C THR A 136 23.45 -3.95 -2.01
N VAL A 137 24.39 -3.83 -1.08
CA VAL A 137 25.66 -4.55 -1.08
C VAL A 137 25.75 -5.39 0.18
N THR A 138 26.12 -6.64 0.04
CA THR A 138 26.35 -7.56 1.16
C THR A 138 27.74 -8.16 1.02
N LEU A 139 28.50 -8.14 2.10
CA LEU A 139 29.80 -8.79 2.21
C LEU A 139 29.72 -9.90 3.27
N GLY A 140 30.39 -10.99 3.00
CA GLY A 140 30.45 -12.12 3.91
C GLY A 140 31.87 -12.69 4.00
N TRP A 141 32.27 -13.06 5.20
CA TRP A 141 33.54 -13.70 5.46
C TRP A 141 33.36 -14.94 6.33
N ASN A 142 33.74 -16.09 5.79
CA ASN A 142 33.72 -17.35 6.52
C ASN A 142 35.05 -17.56 7.25
N LEU A 143 35.10 -17.10 8.47
CA LEU A 143 36.30 -17.19 9.32
C LEU A 143 36.72 -18.61 9.61
N ALA A 144 35.76 -19.56 9.74
CA ALA A 144 36.07 -20.95 10.05
C ALA A 144 36.83 -21.66 8.95
N LYS A 145 36.86 -21.11 7.72
CA LYS A 145 37.64 -21.68 6.60
C LYS A 145 39.04 -21.08 6.46
N GLU A 146 39.40 -20.16 7.33
CA GLU A 146 40.74 -19.60 7.34
C GLU A 146 41.75 -20.53 8.05
N ASP A 147 42.99 -20.52 7.61
CA ASP A 147 44.03 -21.41 8.11
C ASP A 147 44.31 -21.18 9.60
N PHE A 148 44.12 -19.96 10.10
CA PHE A 148 44.28 -19.65 11.52
C PHE A 148 43.16 -20.22 12.43
N MET A 149 42.05 -20.71 11.83
CA MET A 149 40.92 -21.30 12.53
C MET A 149 40.88 -22.86 12.42
N GLU A 150 41.84 -23.50 11.76
CA GLU A 150 41.85 -24.91 11.44
C GLU A 150 41.67 -25.82 12.68
N ASN A 151 42.21 -25.41 13.83
CA ASN A 151 42.09 -26.16 15.10
C ASN A 151 41.13 -25.48 16.08
N SER A 152 40.21 -24.64 15.61
CA SER A 152 39.26 -23.97 16.48
C SER A 152 38.09 -24.88 16.86
N ILE A 153 37.37 -24.49 17.91
CA ILE A 153 36.14 -25.17 18.33
C ILE A 153 34.93 -24.86 17.42
N PHE A 154 35.12 -23.94 16.43
CA PHE A 154 34.06 -23.52 15.54
C PHE A 154 34.02 -24.41 14.29
N ASP A 155 32.87 -25.04 14.04
CA ASP A 155 32.60 -25.78 12.80
C ASP A 155 32.27 -24.84 11.65
N ASN A 156 31.62 -23.69 11.97
CA ASN A 156 31.36 -22.61 11.05
C ASN A 156 31.33 -21.27 11.80
N LEU A 157 31.89 -20.25 11.21
CA LEU A 157 31.85 -18.89 11.74
C LEU A 157 31.81 -17.89 10.58
N MET A 158 30.64 -17.30 10.36
CA MET A 158 30.37 -16.39 9.27
C MET A 158 30.10 -14.98 9.79
N LEU A 159 30.90 -14.04 9.34
CA LEU A 159 30.68 -12.61 9.55
C LEU A 159 30.04 -12.05 8.29
N THR A 160 28.96 -11.26 8.46
CA THR A 160 28.24 -10.62 7.35
C THR A 160 28.04 -9.13 7.63
N ALA A 161 28.10 -8.34 6.59
CA ALA A 161 27.71 -6.92 6.65
C ALA A 161 26.97 -6.54 5.38
N SER A 162 25.84 -5.87 5.52
CA SER A 162 25.07 -5.38 4.39
C SER A 162 24.66 -3.92 4.58
N ALA A 163 24.60 -3.20 3.48
CA ALA A 163 24.09 -1.83 3.44
C ALA A 163 23.27 -1.63 2.18
N GLY A 164 22.12 -0.99 2.31
CA GLY A 164 21.22 -0.80 1.17
C GLY A 164 20.24 0.34 1.33
N ILE A 165 19.65 0.69 0.20
CA ILE A 165 18.55 1.66 0.10
C ILE A 165 17.38 0.94 -0.56
N ILE A 166 16.24 0.89 0.12
CA ILE A 166 14.99 0.32 -0.37
C ILE A 166 14.01 1.46 -0.61
N ASN A 167 13.54 1.58 -1.85
CA ASN A 167 12.48 2.52 -2.20
C ASN A 167 11.16 1.76 -2.31
N GLN A 168 10.14 2.22 -1.58
CA GLN A 168 8.83 1.56 -1.52
C GLN A 168 7.69 2.57 -1.69
N ASP A 169 6.57 2.10 -2.23
CA ASP A 169 5.34 2.86 -2.42
C ASP A 169 4.16 2.34 -1.58
N LEU A 170 4.40 1.38 -0.69
CA LEU A 170 3.38 0.73 0.13
C LEU A 170 2.70 1.71 1.08
N ASP A 171 3.48 2.64 1.64
CA ASP A 171 3.00 3.65 2.59
C ASP A 171 2.33 4.86 1.89
N ILE A 172 2.26 4.83 0.54
CA ILE A 172 1.59 5.88 -0.23
C ILE A 172 0.10 5.52 -0.35
N THR A 173 -0.60 5.67 0.76
CA THR A 173 -2.04 5.40 0.89
C THR A 173 -2.68 6.38 1.87
N THR A 174 -4.00 6.49 1.83
CA THR A 174 -4.80 7.18 2.86
C THR A 174 -5.99 6.32 3.22
N SER A 175 -6.66 6.60 4.36
CA SER A 175 -7.88 5.90 4.76
C SER A 175 -8.99 5.94 3.69
N ASP A 176 -9.04 7.04 2.93
CA ASP A 176 -10.06 7.28 1.91
C ASP A 176 -9.61 6.83 0.50
N ASN A 177 -8.34 6.50 0.34
CA ASN A 177 -7.74 6.08 -0.92
C ASN A 177 -6.66 5.03 -0.68
N GLU A 178 -7.10 3.80 -0.45
CA GLU A 178 -6.22 2.65 -0.21
C GLU A 178 -5.28 2.36 -1.37
N ASP A 179 -5.69 2.68 -2.60
CA ASP A 179 -4.88 2.46 -3.80
C ASP A 179 -3.78 3.52 -3.97
N GLY A 180 -3.82 4.60 -3.18
CA GLY A 180 -2.83 5.69 -3.23
C GLY A 180 -2.80 6.45 -4.55
N TYR A 181 -3.87 6.32 -5.36
CA TYR A 181 -3.89 6.86 -6.72
C TYR A 181 -4.11 8.38 -6.70
N PHE A 182 -3.30 9.11 -7.47
CA PHE A 182 -3.37 10.57 -7.60
C PHE A 182 -3.30 11.35 -6.29
N LEU A 183 -2.70 10.80 -5.24
CA LEU A 183 -2.51 11.53 -3.97
C LEU A 183 -1.67 12.81 -4.16
N TYR A 184 -0.86 12.85 -5.20
CA TYR A 184 -0.04 14.01 -5.55
C TYR A 184 -0.82 15.15 -6.25
N LYS A 185 -2.06 14.91 -6.70
CA LYS A 185 -2.86 15.96 -7.36
C LYS A 185 -3.66 16.75 -6.32
N PRO A 186 -3.75 18.08 -6.47
CA PRO A 186 -4.63 18.89 -5.65
C PRO A 186 -6.09 18.52 -5.93
N VAL A 187 -6.90 18.49 -4.89
CA VAL A 187 -8.33 18.20 -4.97
C VAL A 187 -9.11 19.32 -4.35
N VAL A 188 -10.07 19.81 -5.12
CA VAL A 188 -11.03 20.82 -4.72
C VAL A 188 -12.41 20.18 -4.76
N GLN A 189 -13.22 20.39 -3.75
CA GLN A 189 -14.57 19.86 -3.64
C GLN A 189 -15.58 20.96 -3.29
N PRO A 190 -16.90 20.76 -3.55
CA PRO A 190 -17.90 21.63 -3.01
C PRO A 190 -17.81 21.66 -1.48
N GLY A 191 -17.70 22.84 -0.91
CA GLY A 191 -17.66 23.07 0.53
C GLY A 191 -19.04 23.39 1.10
N GLY A 192 -19.06 24.06 2.27
CA GLY A 192 -20.29 24.49 2.91
C GLY A 192 -21.11 25.48 2.09
N TRP A 193 -22.34 25.70 2.51
CA TRP A 193 -23.24 26.66 1.93
C TRP A 193 -23.15 27.97 2.71
N TYR A 194 -23.06 29.10 2.02
CA TYR A 194 -23.14 30.42 2.60
C TYR A 194 -24.46 31.06 2.18
N SER A 195 -25.25 31.53 3.17
CA SER A 195 -26.40 32.38 2.90
C SER A 195 -25.95 33.83 2.79
N TRP A 196 -26.28 34.46 1.67
CA TRP A 196 -26.02 35.87 1.47
C TRP A 196 -27.32 36.59 1.11
N GLY A 197 -27.85 37.36 2.04
CA GLY A 197 -29.12 38.09 1.86
C GLY A 197 -30.32 37.13 1.67
N ASP A 198 -31.31 37.59 0.92
CA ASP A 198 -32.55 36.86 0.65
C ASP A 198 -32.41 35.80 -0.49
N ASN A 199 -31.31 35.80 -1.14
CA ASN A 199 -31.01 34.83 -2.19
C ASN A 199 -30.33 33.60 -1.60
N GLY A 200 -31.00 32.49 -1.63
CA GLY A 200 -30.57 31.16 -1.15
C GLY A 200 -29.07 30.88 -1.02
N GLY A 201 -28.69 29.76 -0.48
CA GLY A 201 -27.30 29.45 -0.20
C GLY A 201 -26.40 29.34 -1.47
N LEU A 202 -25.23 29.95 -1.40
CA LEU A 202 -24.17 29.77 -2.39
C LEU A 202 -23.26 28.65 -1.93
N SER A 203 -22.98 27.70 -2.83
CA SER A 203 -22.00 26.64 -2.58
C SER A 203 -20.60 27.21 -2.57
N ALA A 204 -19.87 27.01 -1.49
CA ALA A 204 -18.46 27.33 -1.43
C ALA A 204 -17.62 26.22 -2.03
N THR A 205 -16.38 26.53 -2.30
CA THR A 205 -15.36 25.59 -2.75
C THR A 205 -14.33 25.42 -1.64
N GLU A 206 -14.01 24.19 -1.32
CA GLU A 206 -13.05 23.84 -0.28
C GLU A 206 -11.89 23.04 -0.88
N PHE A 207 -10.68 23.36 -0.43
CA PHE A 207 -9.52 22.55 -0.77
C PHE A 207 -9.48 21.33 0.14
N GLN A 208 -9.64 20.15 -0.46
CA GLN A 208 -9.52 18.89 0.27
C GLN A 208 -8.06 18.46 0.41
N ARG A 209 -7.26 18.72 -0.62
CA ARG A 209 -5.86 18.31 -0.66
C ARG A 209 -5.03 19.31 -1.47
N GLY A 210 -3.85 19.67 -0.94
CA GLY A 210 -2.89 20.52 -1.62
C GLY A 210 -2.10 19.80 -2.71
N ASP A 211 -1.20 20.52 -3.36
CA ASP A 211 -0.29 19.99 -4.39
C ASP A 211 0.78 19.10 -3.75
N GLY A 212 0.88 17.88 -4.24
CA GLY A 212 1.86 16.87 -3.86
C GLY A 212 2.84 16.52 -5.00
N SER A 213 3.07 17.42 -5.95
CA SER A 213 3.96 17.18 -7.11
C SER A 213 5.40 16.81 -6.74
N ALA A 214 5.83 17.14 -5.51
CA ALA A 214 7.14 16.76 -4.98
C ALA A 214 7.19 15.35 -4.36
N MET A 215 6.11 14.59 -4.36
CA MET A 215 6.07 13.25 -3.80
C MET A 215 7.06 12.31 -4.49
N THR A 216 7.78 11.54 -3.69
CA THR A 216 8.75 10.53 -4.13
C THR A 216 8.51 9.22 -3.38
N PHE A 217 9.24 8.16 -3.75
CA PHE A 217 9.27 6.93 -2.98
C PHE A 217 9.67 7.17 -1.52
N VAL A 218 9.08 6.42 -0.62
CA VAL A 218 9.57 6.31 0.75
C VAL A 218 10.88 5.52 0.72
N LYS A 219 11.96 6.12 1.25
CA LYS A 219 13.30 5.54 1.25
C LYS A 219 13.62 4.96 2.62
N ARG A 220 13.95 3.69 2.64
CA ARG A 220 14.48 3.01 3.82
C ARG A 220 15.96 2.75 3.60
N LYS A 221 16.81 3.40 4.37
CA LYS A 221 18.27 3.16 4.41
C LYS A 221 18.52 2.18 5.53
N GLU A 222 19.20 1.09 5.24
CA GLU A 222 19.42 0.02 6.20
C GLU A 222 20.88 -0.41 6.21
N PHE A 223 21.40 -0.67 7.38
CA PHE A 223 22.69 -1.30 7.61
C PHE A 223 22.47 -2.49 8.56
N THR A 224 23.03 -3.64 8.21
CA THR A 224 22.98 -4.85 9.03
C THR A 224 24.36 -5.43 9.16
N ALA A 225 24.73 -5.87 10.34
CA ALA A 225 25.94 -6.67 10.60
C ALA A 225 25.54 -7.93 11.36
N GLY A 226 26.02 -9.07 10.91
CA GLY A 226 25.67 -10.37 11.47
C GLY A 226 26.88 -11.24 11.78
N LEU A 227 26.80 -12.01 12.84
CA LEU A 227 27.74 -13.05 13.20
C LEU A 227 26.97 -14.33 13.45
N ARG A 228 27.18 -15.31 12.59
CA ARG A 228 26.55 -16.63 12.70
C ARG A 228 27.62 -17.68 12.88
N GLY A 229 27.43 -18.59 13.82
CA GLY A 229 28.39 -19.67 14.04
C GLY A 229 27.78 -20.95 14.56
N SER A 230 28.57 -22.01 14.46
CA SER A 230 28.31 -23.29 15.10
C SER A 230 29.61 -23.83 15.67
N MET A 231 29.51 -24.53 16.81
CA MET A 231 30.64 -25.11 17.52
C MET A 231 30.28 -26.47 18.10
N TRP A 232 31.33 -27.24 18.43
CA TRP A 232 31.22 -28.58 19.06
C TRP A 232 30.41 -29.56 18.22
N ASN A 233 30.81 -29.78 16.96
CA ASN A 233 30.09 -30.65 16.04
C ASN A 233 28.61 -30.25 15.87
N ARG A 234 28.37 -28.94 15.76
CA ARG A 234 27.04 -28.31 15.62
C ARG A 234 26.11 -28.53 16.82
N GLN A 235 26.66 -28.85 18.00
CA GLN A 235 25.85 -28.96 19.21
C GLN A 235 25.33 -27.58 19.66
N LEU A 236 26.10 -26.52 19.42
CA LEU A 236 25.68 -25.14 19.69
C LEU A 236 25.71 -24.34 18.38
N THR A 237 24.60 -23.70 18.07
CA THR A 237 24.48 -22.71 16.99
C THR A 237 24.06 -21.38 17.56
N PHE A 238 24.62 -20.30 17.04
CA PHE A 238 24.25 -18.93 17.42
C PHE A 238 24.16 -18.03 16.20
N ASP A 239 23.31 -17.00 16.31
CA ASP A 239 23.09 -15.99 15.28
C ASP A 239 22.85 -14.65 15.96
N PHE A 240 23.80 -13.74 15.81
CA PHE A 240 23.73 -12.37 16.34
C PHE A 240 23.63 -11.41 15.18
N ASN A 241 22.56 -10.61 15.15
CA ASN A 241 22.32 -9.62 14.14
C ASN A 241 22.12 -8.25 14.77
N PHE A 242 22.89 -7.29 14.32
CA PHE A 242 22.70 -5.88 14.61
C PHE A 242 22.15 -5.22 13.33
N PHE A 243 21.10 -4.44 13.48
CA PHE A 243 20.57 -3.66 12.36
C PHE A 243 20.23 -2.24 12.80
N THR A 244 20.36 -1.31 11.88
CA THR A 244 19.87 0.04 12.01
C THR A 244 19.19 0.45 10.71
N SER A 245 18.04 1.11 10.83
CA SER A 245 17.29 1.58 9.68
C SER A 245 16.79 3.00 9.88
N LYS A 246 16.76 3.77 8.79
CA LYS A 246 16.20 5.11 8.75
C LYS A 246 15.21 5.21 7.61
N MET A 247 13.98 5.60 7.90
CA MET A 247 12.96 5.89 6.89
C MET A 247 12.94 7.39 6.60
N GLU A 248 12.86 7.73 5.32
CA GLU A 248 12.77 9.11 4.83
C GLU A 248 11.64 9.20 3.80
N GLY A 249 10.91 10.29 3.80
CA GLY A 249 9.91 10.55 2.78
C GLY A 249 8.54 9.94 3.05
N GLY A 250 8.22 9.61 4.30
CA GLY A 250 6.86 9.18 4.69
C GLY A 250 5.83 10.29 4.49
N LEU A 251 4.59 9.93 4.16
CA LEU A 251 3.48 10.86 4.08
C LEU A 251 2.95 11.15 5.48
N ALA A 252 2.79 12.43 5.80
CA ALA A 252 2.12 12.86 7.02
C ALA A 252 0.99 13.82 6.70
N ARG A 253 -0.15 13.65 7.35
CA ARG A 253 -1.24 14.61 7.35
C ARG A 253 -0.94 15.67 8.41
N THR A 254 -0.76 16.90 8.01
CA THR A 254 -0.50 18.00 8.95
C THR A 254 -1.72 18.92 9.02
N SER A 255 -2.72 18.52 9.78
CA SER A 255 -3.86 19.39 10.11
C SER A 255 -3.51 20.48 11.14
N SER A 256 -2.37 20.34 11.84
CA SER A 256 -2.01 21.20 12.97
C SER A 256 -0.94 22.26 12.66
N LEU A 257 -0.34 22.25 11.47
CA LEU A 257 0.72 23.23 11.10
C LEU A 257 0.19 24.56 10.57
N TYR A 258 -1.09 24.63 10.24
CA TYR A 258 -1.70 25.86 9.75
C TYR A 258 -2.81 26.29 10.70
N PRO A 259 -2.93 27.59 10.99
CA PRO A 259 -4.05 28.07 11.77
C PRO A 259 -5.36 27.70 11.07
N ASN A 260 -6.34 27.28 11.85
CA ASN A 260 -7.64 26.72 11.42
C ASN A 260 -8.54 27.70 10.66
N THR A 261 -7.99 28.83 10.21
CA THR A 261 -8.69 29.90 9.51
C THR A 261 -8.92 29.65 8.01
N GLY A 262 -8.40 28.54 7.46
CA GLY A 262 -8.48 28.25 6.03
C GLY A 262 -8.91 26.86 5.61
N GLY A 263 -9.20 25.93 6.53
CA GLY A 263 -9.65 24.57 6.17
C GLY A 263 -8.66 23.74 5.32
N LEU A 264 -7.38 24.15 5.25
CA LEU A 264 -6.40 23.53 4.39
C LEU A 264 -5.79 22.27 5.05
N SER A 265 -6.14 21.11 4.55
CA SER A 265 -5.38 19.88 4.80
C SER A 265 -4.24 19.79 3.79
N VAL A 266 -3.02 20.09 4.21
CA VAL A 266 -1.83 19.95 3.35
C VAL A 266 -1.15 18.62 3.66
N ILE A 267 -0.94 17.80 2.64
CA ILE A 267 -0.11 16.60 2.75
C ILE A 267 1.34 17.06 2.55
N ILE A 268 2.13 17.06 3.60
CA ILE A 268 3.56 17.42 3.53
C ILE A 268 4.39 16.14 3.55
N HIS A 269 5.37 16.10 2.67
CA HIS A 269 6.39 15.07 2.61
C HIS A 269 7.42 15.31 3.73
N TYR A 270 7.42 14.50 4.78
CA TYR A 270 8.39 14.63 5.87
C TYR A 270 9.61 13.73 5.65
N SER A 271 10.79 14.32 5.77
CA SER A 271 12.07 13.62 5.81
C SER A 271 12.59 13.46 7.23
N LEU A 272 11.80 13.03 8.19
CA LEU A 272 12.31 12.76 9.55
C LEU A 272 11.33 11.85 10.33
N CYS A 273 11.51 10.55 10.24
CA CYS A 273 11.11 9.67 11.32
C CYS A 273 12.37 8.95 11.84
N LYS A 274 12.93 9.40 12.95
CA LYS A 274 13.84 8.60 13.76
C LYS A 274 12.97 7.66 14.57
N LEU A 275 12.91 6.39 14.18
CA LEU A 275 12.55 5.33 15.11
C LEU A 275 13.83 4.99 15.89
N GLN A 276 13.80 5.28 17.19
CA GLN A 276 14.76 4.75 18.17
C GLN A 276 14.41 3.30 18.49
#